data_2b64075a579e745e2c62337f1b9eeb19
#
_entry.id   2b64075a579e745e2c62337f1b9eeb19
#
_cell.length_a   1.000
_cell.length_b   1.000
_cell.length_c   1.000
_cell.angle_alpha   90.00
_cell.angle_beta   90.00
_cell.angle_gamma   90.00
#
_symmetry.space_group_name_H-M   'P 1'
#
loop_
_entity.id
_entity.type
_entity.pdbx_description
1 polymer ?
#
loop_
_entity_poly.entity_id
_entity_poly.type
_entity_poly.pdbx_seq_one_letter_code
_entity_poly.pdbx_strand_id
1 'polypeptide(L)'
;MAYTLTNLTDDIRNYTEVDDGVLTTAVVNRFIQNAENRIYREIDSDDNRHYATSNLAVGNRFVTIPSDLRNIRYVQLKNTNVTPNVQTFLEKKDTSYMAAFYDTPSTASGIPKYYANWDANFW
;
A
#
# COMPACT_ATOMS: atom_id res chain seq x y z
N MET A 1 -27.83 7.46 -15.97
CA MET A 1 -26.82 6.77 -16.81
C MET A 1 -25.49 6.88 -16.11
N ALA A 2 -24.77 5.78 -16.02
CA ALA A 2 -23.42 5.82 -15.46
C ALA A 2 -22.46 6.43 -16.49
N TYR A 3 -21.62 7.38 -16.06
CA TYR A 3 -20.53 7.94 -16.87
C TYR A 3 -19.44 6.90 -17.03
N THR A 4 -19.04 6.59 -18.27
CA THR A 4 -18.11 5.52 -18.58
C THR A 4 -16.73 6.05 -18.99
N LEU A 5 -15.70 5.19 -18.97
CA LEU A 5 -14.37 5.53 -19.47
C LEU A 5 -14.41 5.97 -20.97
N THR A 6 -15.28 5.35 -21.76
CA THR A 6 -15.49 5.75 -23.16
C THR A 6 -16.03 7.18 -23.25
N ASN A 7 -17.05 7.53 -22.47
CA ASN A 7 -17.58 8.88 -22.42
C ASN A 7 -16.50 9.90 -22.04
N LEU A 8 -15.69 9.59 -21.03
CA LEU A 8 -14.58 10.44 -20.61
C LEU A 8 -13.54 10.63 -21.73
N THR A 9 -13.21 9.57 -22.45
CA THR A 9 -12.27 9.61 -23.56
C THR A 9 -12.79 10.48 -24.70
N ASP A 10 -14.06 10.34 -25.03
CA ASP A 10 -14.72 11.12 -26.10
C ASP A 10 -14.84 12.61 -25.70
N ASP A 11 -15.19 12.90 -24.44
CA ASP A 11 -15.24 14.25 -23.93
C ASP A 11 -13.87 14.94 -23.95
N ILE A 12 -12.80 14.23 -23.58
CA ILE A 12 -11.43 14.76 -23.65
C ILE A 12 -11.06 15.13 -25.10
N ARG A 13 -11.36 14.26 -26.07
CA ARG A 13 -11.11 14.53 -27.47
C ARG A 13 -11.91 15.70 -27.98
N ASN A 14 -13.21 15.74 -27.68
CA ASN A 14 -14.09 16.83 -28.07
C ASN A 14 -13.65 18.17 -27.47
N TYR A 15 -13.22 18.17 -26.20
CA TYR A 15 -12.74 19.38 -25.52
C TYR A 15 -11.42 19.89 -26.08
N THR A 16 -10.51 18.98 -26.45
CA THR A 16 -9.19 19.34 -26.99
C THR A 16 -9.23 19.59 -28.50
N GLU A 17 -10.33 19.26 -29.19
CA GLU A 17 -10.48 19.34 -30.66
C GLU A 17 -9.39 18.55 -31.39
N VAL A 18 -8.91 17.45 -30.80
CA VAL A 18 -7.83 16.62 -31.35
C VAL A 18 -8.40 15.24 -31.71
N ASP A 19 -8.13 14.80 -32.95
CA ASP A 19 -8.59 13.50 -33.43
C ASP A 19 -7.84 12.32 -32.76
N ASP A 20 -8.34 11.11 -32.98
CA ASP A 20 -7.79 9.88 -32.44
C ASP A 20 -6.45 9.45 -33.07
N GLY A 21 -6.09 10.02 -34.20
CA GLY A 21 -4.78 9.81 -34.86
C GLY A 21 -3.62 10.44 -34.06
N VAL A 22 -3.89 11.58 -33.43
CA VAL A 22 -2.90 12.30 -32.59
C VAL A 22 -3.08 11.93 -31.12
N LEU A 23 -4.32 12.01 -30.61
CA LEU A 23 -4.65 11.66 -29.23
C LEU A 23 -5.21 10.23 -29.17
N THR A 24 -4.32 9.26 -29.33
CA THR A 24 -4.72 7.85 -29.33
C THR A 24 -5.31 7.44 -27.99
N THR A 25 -6.16 6.41 -27.99
CA THR A 25 -6.75 5.85 -26.76
C THR A 25 -5.69 5.47 -25.72
N ALA A 26 -4.54 4.97 -26.15
CA ALA A 26 -3.43 4.63 -25.25
C ALA A 26 -2.84 5.86 -24.55
N VAL A 27 -2.76 7.00 -25.25
CA VAL A 27 -2.28 8.28 -24.69
C VAL A 27 -3.30 8.83 -23.71
N VAL A 28 -4.58 8.84 -24.08
CA VAL A 28 -5.67 9.30 -23.19
C VAL A 28 -5.71 8.48 -21.90
N ASN A 29 -5.67 7.15 -22.00
CA ASN A 29 -5.66 6.27 -20.83
C ASN A 29 -4.47 6.55 -19.92
N ARG A 30 -3.30 6.87 -20.48
CA ARG A 30 -2.11 7.24 -19.69
C ARG A 30 -2.30 8.56 -18.94
N PHE A 31 -2.96 9.54 -19.54
CA PHE A 31 -3.29 10.79 -18.87
C PHE A 31 -4.33 10.59 -17.77
N ILE A 32 -5.35 9.78 -18.01
CA ILE A 32 -6.35 9.43 -17.00
C ILE A 32 -5.66 8.73 -15.81
N GLN A 33 -4.81 7.74 -16.08
CA GLN A 33 -4.08 7.03 -15.03
C GLN A 33 -3.15 7.96 -14.22
N ASN A 34 -2.51 8.92 -14.87
CA ASN A 34 -1.70 9.93 -14.17
C ASN A 34 -2.56 10.86 -13.31
N ALA A 35 -3.74 11.24 -13.79
CA ALA A 35 -4.69 12.05 -13.04
C ALA A 35 -5.23 11.27 -11.81
N GLU A 36 -5.62 10.01 -11.98
CA GLU A 36 -6.03 9.13 -10.88
C GLU A 36 -4.93 8.99 -9.83
N ASN A 37 -3.69 8.73 -10.27
CA ASN A 37 -2.54 8.64 -9.38
C ASN A 37 -2.30 9.93 -8.60
N ARG A 38 -2.57 11.10 -9.20
CA ARG A 38 -2.47 12.38 -8.53
C ARG A 38 -3.58 12.56 -7.50
N ILE A 39 -4.83 12.25 -7.87
CA ILE A 39 -5.99 12.29 -6.97
C ILE A 39 -5.74 11.41 -5.74
N TYR A 40 -5.32 10.15 -5.95
CA TYR A 40 -5.01 9.22 -4.84
C TYR A 40 -3.85 9.68 -3.96
N ARG A 41 -2.95 10.51 -4.49
CA ARG A 41 -1.84 11.06 -3.72
C ARG A 41 -2.25 12.27 -2.88
N GLU A 42 -3.14 13.10 -3.40
CA GLU A 42 -3.55 14.35 -2.78
C GLU A 42 -4.78 14.17 -1.86
N ILE A 43 -5.64 13.20 -2.16
CA ILE A 43 -6.88 12.97 -1.42
C ILE A 43 -6.80 11.65 -0.65
N ASP A 44 -6.87 11.74 0.68
CA ASP A 44 -7.00 10.57 1.56
C ASP A 44 -8.48 10.24 1.74
N SER A 45 -9.02 9.44 0.83
CA SER A 45 -10.40 8.95 0.85
C SER A 45 -10.48 7.60 1.54
N ASP A 46 -11.58 7.38 2.26
CA ASP A 46 -11.87 6.08 2.89
C ASP A 46 -12.07 4.97 1.86
N ASP A 47 -12.56 5.30 0.67
CA ASP A 47 -12.74 4.35 -0.44
C ASP A 47 -11.41 3.77 -0.96
N ASN A 48 -10.30 4.47 -0.73
CA ASN A 48 -8.96 4.06 -1.14
C ASN A 48 -8.23 3.22 -0.07
N ARG A 49 -8.93 2.83 0.98
CA ARG A 49 -8.34 1.98 2.03
C ARG A 49 -8.35 0.52 1.59
N HIS A 50 -7.16 -0.06 1.56
CA HIS A 50 -6.98 -1.48 1.34
C HIS A 50 -6.53 -2.17 2.62
N TYR A 51 -7.02 -3.38 2.81
CA TYR A 51 -6.66 -4.25 3.91
C TYR A 51 -5.88 -5.44 3.35
N ALA A 52 -4.63 -5.56 3.72
CA ALA A 52 -3.78 -6.67 3.33
C ALA A 52 -3.42 -7.53 4.55
N THR A 53 -3.34 -8.83 4.34
CA THR A 53 -2.94 -9.79 5.37
C THR A 53 -1.76 -10.61 4.88
N SER A 54 -0.84 -10.91 5.79
CA SER A 54 0.29 -11.80 5.55
C SER A 54 0.59 -12.60 6.81
N ASN A 55 1.22 -13.75 6.64
CA ASN A 55 1.62 -14.57 7.76
C ASN A 55 3.10 -14.33 8.10
N LEU A 56 3.38 -14.28 9.40
CA LEU A 56 4.75 -14.31 9.90
C LEU A 56 5.28 -15.73 9.83
N ALA A 57 6.51 -15.90 9.36
CA ALA A 57 7.22 -17.16 9.34
C ALA A 57 8.32 -17.17 10.42
N VAL A 58 8.45 -18.28 11.11
CA VAL A 58 9.52 -18.45 12.10
C VAL A 58 10.88 -18.35 11.40
N GLY A 59 11.77 -17.55 11.97
CA GLY A 59 13.11 -17.32 11.42
C GLY A 59 13.16 -16.28 10.29
N ASN A 60 12.05 -15.75 9.85
CA ASN A 60 12.00 -14.65 8.89
C ASN A 60 11.45 -13.38 9.55
N ARG A 61 12.29 -12.37 9.68
CA ARG A 61 11.92 -11.05 10.24
C ARG A 61 11.24 -10.13 9.24
N PHE A 62 11.24 -10.46 7.96
CA PHE A 62 10.70 -9.63 6.91
C PHE A 62 9.32 -10.07 6.47
N VAL A 63 8.43 -9.10 6.30
CA VAL A 63 7.12 -9.28 5.69
C VAL A 63 7.01 -8.36 4.50
N THR A 64 6.71 -8.91 3.34
CA THR A 64 6.59 -8.12 2.11
C THR A 64 5.44 -7.11 2.21
N ILE A 65 5.71 -5.88 1.81
CA ILE A 65 4.73 -4.81 1.73
C ILE A 65 4.04 -4.89 0.36
N PRO A 66 2.71 -4.73 0.27
CA PRO A 66 2.03 -4.59 -1.01
C PRO A 66 2.62 -3.43 -1.83
N SER A 67 2.84 -3.65 -3.13
CA SER A 67 3.51 -2.67 -4.01
C SER A 67 2.69 -1.40 -4.27
N ASP A 68 1.38 -1.46 -4.04
CA ASP A 68 0.43 -0.35 -4.18
C ASP A 68 0.23 0.45 -2.89
N LEU A 69 0.92 0.07 -1.80
CA LEU A 69 0.82 0.74 -0.52
C LEU A 69 1.48 2.12 -0.55
N ARG A 70 0.74 3.16 -0.19
CA ARG A 70 1.25 4.53 -0.05
C ARG A 70 1.47 4.94 1.39
N ASN A 71 0.45 4.76 2.21
CA ASN A 71 0.46 5.14 3.61
C ASN A 71 -0.03 3.99 4.48
N ILE A 72 0.70 3.75 5.57
CA ILE A 72 0.34 2.75 6.56
C ILE A 72 -0.40 3.48 7.69
N ARG A 73 -1.65 3.12 7.91
CA ARG A 73 -2.41 3.63 9.05
C ARG A 73 -2.09 2.88 10.33
N TYR A 74 -2.05 1.56 10.23
CA TYR A 74 -1.65 0.70 11.34
C TYR A 74 -1.19 -0.67 10.82
N VAL A 75 -0.37 -1.31 11.61
CA VAL A 75 -0.02 -2.73 11.45
C VAL A 75 -0.52 -3.46 12.68
N GLN A 76 -1.27 -4.52 12.47
CA GLN A 76 -1.87 -5.31 13.54
C GLN A 76 -1.39 -6.75 13.45
N LEU A 77 -0.92 -7.27 14.56
CA LEU A 77 -0.62 -8.69 14.71
C LEU A 77 -1.82 -9.41 15.30
N LYS A 78 -2.24 -10.48 14.66
CA LYS A 78 -3.26 -11.39 15.18
C LYS A 78 -2.61 -12.70 15.60
N ASN A 79 -2.60 -12.97 16.90
CA ASN A 79 -2.14 -14.24 17.42
C ASN A 79 -3.30 -15.25 17.40
N THR A 80 -3.21 -16.25 16.53
CA THR A 80 -4.24 -17.30 16.37
C THR A 80 -3.96 -18.53 17.22
N ASN A 81 -2.82 -18.60 17.90
CA ASN A 81 -2.43 -19.73 18.73
C ASN A 81 -3.08 -19.69 20.12
N VAL A 82 -3.83 -18.63 20.43
CA VAL A 82 -4.55 -18.46 21.70
C VAL A 82 -6.05 -18.26 21.44
N THR A 83 -6.88 -18.76 22.35
CA THR A 83 -8.34 -18.61 22.26
C THR A 83 -8.83 -17.86 23.51
N PRO A 84 -9.52 -16.70 23.35
CA PRO A 84 -9.80 -15.96 22.11
C PRO A 84 -8.54 -15.38 21.47
N ASN A 85 -8.57 -15.16 20.15
CA ASN A 85 -7.45 -14.56 19.42
C ASN A 85 -7.08 -13.19 20.00
N VAL A 86 -5.81 -12.98 20.29
CA VAL A 86 -5.28 -11.71 20.77
C VAL A 86 -4.82 -10.88 19.57
N GLN A 87 -5.24 -9.63 19.53
CA GLN A 87 -4.85 -8.65 18.52
C GLN A 87 -4.00 -7.56 19.19
N THR A 88 -2.84 -7.27 18.61
CA THR A 88 -1.92 -6.27 19.11
C THR A 88 -1.51 -5.33 17.98
N PHE A 89 -1.63 -4.03 18.21
CA PHE A 89 -1.11 -3.04 17.27
C PHE A 89 0.39 -2.91 17.45
N LEU A 90 1.11 -2.91 16.32
CA LEU A 90 2.56 -2.71 16.32
C LEU A 90 2.87 -1.22 16.23
N GLU A 91 3.87 -0.80 16.97
CA GLU A 91 4.36 0.58 16.95
C GLU A 91 5.44 0.74 15.87
N LYS A 92 5.33 1.78 15.05
CA LYS A 92 6.35 2.08 14.04
C LYS A 92 7.60 2.66 14.70
N LYS A 93 8.75 2.11 14.39
CA LYS A 93 10.06 2.61 14.80
C LYS A 93 10.95 2.84 13.57
N ASP A 94 12.03 3.55 13.78
CA ASP A 94 13.08 3.70 12.79
C ASP A 94 13.94 2.43 12.69
N THR A 95 14.52 2.18 11.52
CA THR A 95 15.40 1.01 11.30
C THR A 95 16.63 1.02 12.19
N SER A 96 17.17 2.19 12.50
CA SER A 96 18.29 2.34 13.43
C SER A 96 17.92 1.92 14.85
N TYR A 97 16.70 2.25 15.29
CA TYR A 97 16.17 1.80 16.57
C TYR A 97 16.03 0.28 16.59
N MET A 98 15.48 -0.31 15.52
CA MET A 98 15.31 -1.76 15.41
C MET A 98 16.66 -2.48 15.45
N ALA A 99 17.66 -1.96 14.75
CA ALA A 99 19.01 -2.53 14.74
C ALA A 99 19.69 -2.46 16.12
N ALA A 100 19.48 -1.36 16.86
CA ALA A 100 20.04 -1.20 18.19
C ALA A 100 19.31 -2.04 19.25
N PHE A 101 17.98 -2.18 19.12
CA PHE A 101 17.16 -2.94 20.07
C PHE A 101 17.30 -4.46 19.87
N TYR A 102 17.43 -4.88 18.62
CA TYR A 102 17.59 -6.29 18.22
C TYR A 102 18.97 -6.50 17.59
N ASP A 103 20.02 -6.27 18.35
CA ASP A 103 21.42 -6.44 17.91
C ASP A 103 21.72 -7.87 17.45
N THR A 104 21.01 -8.84 18.00
CA THR A 104 21.15 -10.26 17.65
C THR A 104 19.79 -10.83 17.19
N PRO A 105 19.32 -10.48 15.98
CA PRO A 105 17.99 -10.86 15.51
C PRO A 105 17.73 -12.37 15.43
N SER A 106 18.80 -13.17 15.28
CA SER A 106 18.70 -14.63 15.21
C SER A 106 18.32 -15.30 16.53
N THR A 107 18.54 -14.63 17.64
CA THR A 107 18.22 -15.14 18.99
C THR A 107 17.00 -14.46 19.60
N ALA A 108 16.57 -13.33 19.05
CA ALA A 108 15.37 -12.65 19.49
C ALA A 108 14.13 -13.45 19.09
N SER A 109 13.40 -13.95 20.07
CA SER A 109 12.15 -14.67 19.85
C SER A 109 11.03 -14.06 20.69
N GLY A 110 9.82 -14.10 20.18
CA GLY A 110 8.65 -13.60 20.89
C GLY A 110 7.63 -12.94 19.97
N ILE A 111 6.60 -12.38 20.60
CA ILE A 111 5.55 -11.66 19.86
C ILE A 111 6.11 -10.28 19.48
N PRO A 112 6.10 -9.90 18.19
CA PRO A 112 6.55 -8.59 17.74
C PRO A 112 5.76 -7.45 18.41
N LYS A 113 6.45 -6.37 18.75
CA LYS A 113 5.86 -5.14 19.31
C LYS A 113 6.05 -3.94 18.40
N TYR A 114 7.11 -3.97 17.60
CA TYR A 114 7.53 -2.88 16.73
C TYR A 114 7.63 -3.35 15.30
N TYR A 115 7.56 -2.41 14.38
CA TYR A 115 7.89 -2.62 12.97
C TYR A 115 8.63 -1.41 12.41
N ALA A 116 9.43 -1.62 11.39
CA ALA A 116 10.08 -0.58 10.61
C ALA A 116 9.90 -0.84 9.12
N ASN A 117 9.93 0.19 8.31
CA ASN A 117 9.97 0.03 6.86
C ASN A 117 11.43 -0.25 6.44
N TRP A 118 11.61 -1.31 5.69
CA TRP A 118 12.90 -1.69 5.13
C TRP A 118 12.71 -2.03 3.66
N ASP A 119 13.01 -1.06 2.78
CA ASP A 119 12.77 -1.20 1.33
C ASP A 119 11.32 -1.63 1.03
N ALA A 120 11.11 -2.73 0.34
CA ALA A 120 9.80 -3.29 0.02
C ALA A 120 9.22 -4.20 1.13
N ASN A 121 9.77 -4.17 2.34
CA ASN A 121 9.39 -5.05 3.43
C ASN A 121 9.15 -4.28 4.74
N PHE A 122 8.39 -4.88 5.63
CA PHE A 122 8.44 -4.58 7.06
C PHE A 122 9.53 -5.42 7.73
N TRP A 123 10.26 -4.77 8.61
CA TRP A 123 11.20 -5.41 9.51
C TRP A 123 10.66 -5.37 10.94
#